data_19a30f6ef631864239f2a470b156072c
#
_entry.id   19a30f6ef631864239f2a470b156072c
#
_cell.length_a   1.000
_cell.length_b   1.000
_cell.length_c   1.000
_cell.angle_alpha   90.00
_cell.angle_beta   90.00
_cell.angle_gamma   90.00
#
_symmetry.space_group_name_H-M   'P 1'
#
loop_
_entity.id
_entity.type
_entity.pdbx_description
1 polymer ?
#
loop_
_entity_poly.entity_id
_entity_poly.type
_entity_poly.pdbx_seq_one_letter_code
_entity_poly.pdbx_strand_id
1 'polypeptide(L)'
;MTLTTRLSDLDLAALLCSRVCHDVISPVGAIANGLELMDDPETDAELKATALDMVRSSAKTATAKLKFCRIAFGAAGSAGALIDLTEAGEVAKAFVGEEKVKLDWQAPRENRPKQEVKLLLNMLLIALAGIPRGGVVTVSTEGDNLAVRAKGERAKINEAMASALDGTADLTTLDARLVQPYYARMLAAAANKTLHMVMESEDTVAVTALGIVTV
;
A
#
# COMPACT_ATOMS: atom_id res chain seq x y z
N MET A 1 -1.78 -34.98 -2.89
CA MET A 1 -1.49 -33.72 -2.18
C MET A 1 -2.55 -32.70 -2.57
N THR A 2 -3.46 -32.38 -1.66
CA THR A 2 -4.46 -31.32 -1.87
C THR A 2 -3.70 -29.98 -1.87
N LEU A 3 -3.63 -29.32 -3.02
CA LEU A 3 -3.12 -27.96 -3.08
C LEU A 3 -3.99 -27.10 -2.18
N THR A 4 -3.39 -26.52 -1.14
CA THR A 4 -4.08 -25.58 -0.24
C THR A 4 -4.41 -24.33 -1.07
N THR A 5 -5.67 -24.14 -1.40
CA THR A 5 -6.13 -23.03 -2.27
C THR A 5 -6.25 -21.70 -1.51
N ARG A 6 -6.02 -21.71 -0.19
CA ARG A 6 -6.12 -20.53 0.68
C ARG A 6 -5.15 -20.62 1.85
N LEU A 7 -4.51 -19.49 2.22
CA LEU A 7 -3.78 -19.37 3.48
C LEU A 7 -4.72 -19.55 4.68
N SER A 8 -4.21 -20.11 5.77
CA SER A 8 -4.95 -20.06 7.05
C SER A 8 -5.11 -18.61 7.50
N ASP A 9 -6.16 -18.34 8.28
CA ASP A 9 -6.41 -16.98 8.79
C ASP A 9 -5.26 -16.53 9.72
N LEU A 10 -4.61 -17.46 10.43
CA LEU A 10 -3.44 -17.19 11.27
C LEU A 10 -2.20 -16.84 10.43
N ASP A 11 -1.91 -17.58 9.37
CA ASP A 11 -0.79 -17.31 8.49
C ASP A 11 -0.96 -15.96 7.77
N LEU A 12 -2.18 -15.69 7.29
CA LEU A 12 -2.50 -14.40 6.69
C LEU A 12 -2.29 -13.24 7.68
N ALA A 13 -2.77 -13.37 8.92
CA ALA A 13 -2.58 -12.36 9.95
C ALA A 13 -1.09 -12.16 10.28
N ALA A 14 -0.32 -13.24 10.40
CA ALA A 14 1.12 -13.18 10.65
C ALA A 14 1.88 -12.48 9.52
N LEU A 15 1.56 -12.80 8.26
CA LEU A 15 2.19 -12.18 7.09
C LEU A 15 1.83 -10.69 6.96
N LEU A 16 0.58 -10.30 7.20
CA LEU A 16 0.16 -8.89 7.21
C LEU A 16 0.84 -8.11 8.34
N CYS A 17 0.95 -8.69 9.53
CA CYS A 17 1.69 -8.09 10.64
C CYS A 17 3.17 -7.90 10.28
N SER A 18 3.81 -8.92 9.69
CA SER A 18 5.19 -8.85 9.21
C SER A 18 5.37 -7.77 8.15
N ARG A 19 4.40 -7.59 7.25
CA ARG A 19 4.40 -6.50 6.26
C ARG A 19 4.38 -5.13 6.92
N VAL A 20 3.51 -4.91 7.89
CA VAL A 20 3.42 -3.63 8.62
C VAL A 20 4.72 -3.35 9.36
N CYS A 21 5.28 -4.35 10.07
CA CYS A 21 6.55 -4.22 10.75
C CYS A 21 7.69 -3.84 9.77
N HIS A 22 7.77 -4.54 8.63
CA HIS A 22 8.76 -4.25 7.60
C HIS A 22 8.69 -2.81 7.10
N ASP A 23 7.49 -2.27 6.90
CA ASP A 23 7.32 -0.92 6.38
C ASP A 23 7.67 0.18 7.40
N VAL A 24 7.58 -0.12 8.71
CA VAL A 24 7.80 0.86 9.80
C VAL A 24 9.19 0.76 10.42
N ILE A 25 9.85 -0.40 10.37
CA ILE A 25 11.13 -0.60 11.07
C ILE A 25 12.23 0.36 10.60
N SER A 26 12.28 0.69 9.31
CA SER A 26 13.30 1.58 8.75
C SER A 26 13.20 3.02 9.29
N PRO A 27 12.06 3.71 9.25
CA PRO A 27 11.96 5.06 9.81
C PRO A 27 12.10 5.06 11.33
N VAL A 28 11.67 4.01 12.04
CA VAL A 28 11.88 3.90 13.50
C VAL A 28 13.37 3.71 13.83
N GLY A 29 14.09 2.88 13.08
CA GLY A 29 15.53 2.73 13.21
C GLY A 29 16.30 4.05 12.96
N ALA A 30 15.87 4.83 11.95
CA ALA A 30 16.47 6.14 11.69
C ALA A 30 16.22 7.14 12.85
N ILE A 31 15.07 7.06 13.54
CA ILE A 31 14.84 7.85 14.77
C ILE A 31 15.84 7.44 15.85
N ALA A 32 16.02 6.14 16.10
CA ALA A 32 16.96 5.64 17.11
C ALA A 32 18.39 6.10 16.83
N ASN A 33 18.87 5.91 15.60
CA ASN A 33 20.21 6.34 15.17
C ASN A 33 20.41 7.87 15.31
N GLY A 34 19.37 8.66 14.98
CA GLY A 34 19.43 10.11 15.13
C GLY A 34 19.52 10.55 16.59
N LEU A 35 18.81 9.87 17.49
CA LEU A 35 18.90 10.13 18.95
C LEU A 35 20.27 9.74 19.50
N GLU A 36 20.84 8.60 19.08
CA GLU A 36 22.21 8.21 19.46
C GLU A 36 23.24 9.27 19.08
N LEU A 37 23.15 9.83 17.85
CA LEU A 37 24.02 10.94 17.43
C LEU A 37 23.82 12.22 18.23
N MET A 38 22.60 12.51 18.68
CA MET A 38 22.31 13.68 19.51
C MET A 38 22.86 13.54 20.93
N ASP A 39 22.85 12.33 21.46
CA ASP A 39 23.33 12.02 22.82
C ASP A 39 24.86 11.87 22.90
N ASP A 40 25.53 11.65 21.76
CA ASP A 40 26.99 11.53 21.72
C ASP A 40 27.67 12.88 22.00
N PRO A 41 28.51 12.97 23.08
CA PRO A 41 29.21 14.19 23.43
C PRO A 41 30.28 14.63 22.40
N GLU A 42 30.81 13.71 21.60
CA GLU A 42 31.80 14.00 20.56
C GLU A 42 31.16 14.55 19.27
N THR A 43 29.83 14.45 19.13
CA THR A 43 29.09 14.96 17.96
C THR A 43 29.00 16.49 18.03
N ASP A 44 29.44 17.17 16.97
CA ASP A 44 29.37 18.63 16.87
C ASP A 44 27.93 19.15 16.72
N ALA A 45 27.75 20.48 16.86
CA ALA A 45 26.45 21.12 16.85
C ALA A 45 25.73 21.03 15.47
N GLU A 46 26.49 21.03 14.37
CA GLU A 46 25.94 20.96 13.01
C GLU A 46 25.40 19.55 12.73
N LEU A 47 26.17 18.52 13.11
CA LEU A 47 25.73 17.13 12.97
C LEU A 47 24.53 16.82 13.89
N LYS A 48 24.50 17.38 15.12
CA LYS A 48 23.31 17.28 16.01
C LYS A 48 22.07 17.92 15.41
N ALA A 49 22.21 19.07 14.75
CA ALA A 49 21.08 19.72 14.06
C ALA A 49 20.56 18.84 12.91
N THR A 50 21.47 18.26 12.10
CA THR A 50 21.14 17.32 11.02
C THR A 50 20.45 16.06 11.57
N ALA A 51 20.95 15.49 12.66
CA ALA A 51 20.36 14.34 13.34
C ALA A 51 18.92 14.65 13.82
N LEU A 52 18.69 15.83 14.38
CA LEU A 52 17.35 16.26 14.81
C LEU A 52 16.37 16.35 13.64
N ASP A 53 16.81 16.87 12.49
CA ASP A 53 15.95 16.94 11.28
C ASP A 53 15.67 15.54 10.71
N MET A 54 16.63 14.63 10.78
CA MET A 54 16.44 13.22 10.45
C MET A 54 15.41 12.56 11.39
N VAL A 55 15.48 12.80 12.68
CA VAL A 55 14.49 12.29 13.66
C VAL A 55 13.10 12.81 13.34
N ARG A 56 12.95 14.12 13.08
CA ARG A 56 11.65 14.75 12.75
C ARG A 56 11.04 14.17 11.47
N SER A 57 11.82 14.08 10.40
CA SER A 57 11.35 13.54 9.11
C SER A 57 10.99 12.07 9.22
N SER A 58 11.79 11.27 9.93
CA SER A 58 11.56 9.85 10.16
C SER A 58 10.32 9.60 11.02
N ALA A 59 10.08 10.41 12.05
CA ALA A 59 8.87 10.34 12.88
C ALA A 59 7.61 10.66 12.06
N LYS A 60 7.68 11.67 11.17
CA LYS A 60 6.58 12.00 10.24
C LYS A 60 6.31 10.82 9.30
N THR A 61 7.36 10.22 8.72
CA THR A 61 7.25 9.07 7.82
C THR A 61 6.67 7.84 8.54
N ALA A 62 7.15 7.49 9.73
CA ALA A 62 6.62 6.38 10.52
C ALA A 62 5.12 6.58 10.84
N THR A 63 4.75 7.78 11.22
CA THR A 63 3.35 8.14 11.52
C THR A 63 2.46 8.01 10.28
N ALA A 64 2.90 8.49 9.12
CA ALA A 64 2.16 8.37 7.86
C ALA A 64 1.96 6.90 7.46
N LYS A 65 3.02 6.08 7.57
CA LYS A 65 2.96 4.64 7.29
C LYS A 65 2.00 3.92 8.22
N LEU A 66 2.04 4.19 9.53
CA LEU A 66 1.11 3.58 10.49
C LEU A 66 -0.34 3.98 10.25
N LYS A 67 -0.62 5.26 9.93
CA LYS A 67 -1.97 5.73 9.59
C LYS A 67 -2.49 5.01 8.34
N PHE A 68 -1.67 4.88 7.31
CA PHE A 68 -2.01 4.15 6.09
C PHE A 68 -2.29 2.67 6.39
N CYS A 69 -1.38 1.98 7.08
CA CYS A 69 -1.54 0.56 7.42
C CYS A 69 -2.80 0.31 8.25
N ARG A 70 -3.18 1.23 9.15
CA ARG A 70 -4.41 1.14 9.94
C ARG A 70 -5.66 1.07 9.05
N ILE A 71 -5.71 1.82 7.94
CA ILE A 71 -6.84 1.76 7.01
C ILE A 71 -6.68 0.58 6.06
N ALA A 72 -5.51 0.40 5.45
CA ALA A 72 -5.29 -0.59 4.40
C ALA A 72 -5.37 -2.05 4.91
N PHE A 73 -4.88 -2.32 6.13
CA PHE A 73 -4.80 -3.68 6.70
C PHE A 73 -5.63 -3.86 7.97
N GLY A 74 -5.82 -2.80 8.75
CA GLY A 74 -6.43 -2.87 10.08
C GLY A 74 -7.95 -2.98 10.07
N ALA A 75 -8.52 -3.13 11.27
CA ALA A 75 -9.96 -3.12 11.52
C ALA A 75 -10.48 -1.69 11.68
N ALA A 76 -10.28 -0.80 10.69
CA ALA A 76 -10.81 0.56 10.75
C ALA A 76 -12.34 0.53 10.83
N GLY A 77 -12.91 0.87 11.98
CA GLY A 77 -14.35 0.88 12.25
C GLY A 77 -14.98 -0.52 12.40
N SER A 78 -16.30 -0.54 12.69
CA SER A 78 -17.11 -1.76 12.81
C SER A 78 -17.36 -2.43 11.45
N ALA A 79 -17.96 -3.62 11.47
CA ALA A 79 -18.49 -4.24 10.26
C ALA A 79 -19.54 -3.30 9.62
N GLY A 80 -19.45 -3.07 8.31
CA GLY A 80 -20.32 -2.13 7.59
C GLY A 80 -19.94 -0.65 7.70
N ALA A 81 -18.83 -0.29 8.37
CA ALA A 81 -18.36 1.09 8.41
C ALA A 81 -18.07 1.66 7.01
N LEU A 82 -18.41 2.92 6.83
CA LEU A 82 -18.04 3.72 5.67
C LEU A 82 -16.79 4.54 5.99
N ILE A 83 -15.96 4.77 5.00
CA ILE A 83 -14.76 5.62 5.09
C ILE A 83 -14.85 6.68 4.01
N ASP A 84 -14.56 7.94 4.38
CA ASP A 84 -14.48 9.05 3.46
C ASP A 84 -13.25 8.91 2.55
N LEU A 85 -13.47 8.95 1.23
CA LEU A 85 -12.41 8.91 0.23
C LEU A 85 -11.47 10.12 0.31
N THR A 86 -11.92 11.25 0.86
CA THR A 86 -11.05 12.41 1.12
C THR A 86 -10.02 12.07 2.20
N GLU A 87 -10.46 11.49 3.33
CA GLU A 87 -9.56 11.03 4.40
C GLU A 87 -8.58 9.98 3.89
N ALA A 88 -9.07 9.00 3.12
CA ALA A 88 -8.22 7.98 2.52
C ALA A 88 -7.17 8.60 1.57
N GLY A 89 -7.54 9.61 0.79
CA GLY A 89 -6.64 10.33 -0.11
C GLY A 89 -5.56 11.12 0.65
N GLU A 90 -5.90 11.80 1.74
CA GLU A 90 -4.94 12.51 2.59
C GLU A 90 -3.93 11.54 3.21
N VAL A 91 -4.41 10.40 3.73
CA VAL A 91 -3.54 9.35 4.28
C VAL A 91 -2.67 8.74 3.21
N ALA A 92 -3.19 8.51 2.02
CA ALA A 92 -2.42 7.98 0.87
C ALA A 92 -1.34 8.97 0.41
N LYS A 93 -1.64 10.27 0.29
CA LYS A 93 -0.67 11.32 -0.05
C LYS A 93 0.45 11.40 0.98
N ALA A 94 0.11 11.39 2.26
CA ALA A 94 1.11 11.41 3.32
C ALA A 94 2.01 10.15 3.31
N PHE A 95 1.46 8.98 2.96
CA PHE A 95 2.20 7.73 2.84
C PHE A 95 3.16 7.71 1.66
N VAL A 96 2.69 8.14 0.48
CA VAL A 96 3.49 8.16 -0.75
C VAL A 96 4.62 9.17 -0.65
N GLY A 97 4.39 10.32 -0.01
CA GLY A 97 5.32 11.45 0.00
C GLY A 97 5.40 12.12 -1.38
N GLU A 98 6.35 13.02 -1.56
CA GLU A 98 6.48 13.81 -2.80
C GLU A 98 7.84 13.62 -3.50
N GLU A 99 8.78 12.86 -2.89
CA GLU A 99 10.16 12.78 -3.38
C GLU A 99 10.30 12.04 -4.71
N LYS A 100 9.62 10.91 -4.88
CA LYS A 100 9.75 10.02 -6.05
C LYS A 100 8.48 9.84 -6.84
N VAL A 101 7.33 9.96 -6.17
CA VAL A 101 6.02 9.71 -6.77
C VAL A 101 5.09 10.88 -6.48
N LYS A 102 4.48 11.41 -7.53
CA LYS A 102 3.37 12.34 -7.39
C LYS A 102 2.06 11.56 -7.37
N LEU A 103 1.31 11.64 -6.27
CA LEU A 103 -0.02 11.05 -6.18
C LEU A 103 -1.09 12.05 -6.61
N ASP A 104 -1.81 11.72 -7.68
CA ASP A 104 -2.99 12.42 -8.17
C ASP A 104 -4.25 11.68 -7.73
N TRP A 105 -4.90 12.20 -6.69
CA TRP A 105 -6.11 11.59 -6.13
C TRP A 105 -7.35 12.24 -6.71
N GLN A 106 -8.00 11.56 -7.67
CA GLN A 106 -9.16 12.04 -8.42
C GLN A 106 -10.49 11.41 -7.93
N ALA A 107 -10.44 10.58 -6.88
CA ALA A 107 -11.65 10.01 -6.32
C ALA A 107 -12.54 11.12 -5.73
N PRO A 108 -13.89 11.05 -5.92
CA PRO A 108 -14.81 12.07 -5.45
C PRO A 108 -14.89 12.10 -3.91
N ARG A 109 -15.43 13.21 -3.39
CA ARG A 109 -15.70 13.37 -1.96
C ARG A 109 -16.95 12.60 -1.57
N GLU A 110 -16.79 11.33 -1.28
CA GLU A 110 -17.88 10.45 -0.89
C GLU A 110 -17.43 9.39 0.11
N ASN A 111 -18.40 8.82 0.82
CA ASN A 111 -18.16 7.68 1.70
C ASN A 111 -18.34 6.38 0.93
N ARG A 112 -17.37 5.46 1.10
CA ARG A 112 -17.39 4.13 0.51
C ARG A 112 -17.34 3.03 1.58
N PRO A 113 -17.87 1.83 1.28
CA PRO A 113 -17.69 0.68 2.13
C PRO A 113 -16.21 0.45 2.47
N LYS A 114 -15.94 0.17 3.73
CA LYS A 114 -14.57 -0.04 4.23
C LYS A 114 -13.75 -1.01 3.38
N GLN A 115 -14.36 -2.10 2.90
CA GLN A 115 -13.68 -3.08 2.04
C GLN A 115 -13.21 -2.48 0.72
N GLU A 116 -13.99 -1.59 0.12
CA GLU A 116 -13.60 -0.90 -1.12
C GLU A 116 -12.45 0.08 -0.89
N VAL A 117 -12.48 0.84 0.20
CA VAL A 117 -11.38 1.76 0.53
C VAL A 117 -10.11 0.99 0.85
N LYS A 118 -10.19 -0.12 1.59
CA LYS A 118 -9.05 -1.03 1.80
C LYS A 118 -8.50 -1.56 0.49
N LEU A 119 -9.38 -2.01 -0.40
CA LEU A 119 -9.00 -2.50 -1.73
C LEU A 119 -8.27 -1.40 -2.51
N LEU A 120 -8.83 -0.19 -2.57
CA LEU A 120 -8.24 0.93 -3.29
C LEU A 120 -6.83 1.29 -2.79
N LEU A 121 -6.63 1.31 -1.46
CA LEU A 121 -5.31 1.55 -0.87
C LEU A 121 -4.32 0.40 -1.14
N ASN A 122 -4.79 -0.84 -1.19
CA ASN A 122 -3.94 -1.99 -1.57
C ASN A 122 -3.61 -1.98 -3.07
N MET A 123 -4.55 -1.56 -3.94
CA MET A 123 -4.29 -1.33 -5.36
C MET A 123 -3.22 -0.24 -5.56
N LEU A 124 -3.25 0.83 -4.75
CA LEU A 124 -2.21 1.86 -4.77
C LEU A 124 -0.82 1.27 -4.47
N LEU A 125 -0.68 0.41 -3.45
CA LEU A 125 0.60 -0.24 -3.13
C LEU A 125 1.09 -1.15 -4.26
N ILE A 126 0.18 -1.88 -4.92
CA ILE A 126 0.50 -2.72 -6.07
C ILE A 126 1.00 -1.88 -7.25
N ALA A 127 0.29 -0.79 -7.56
CA ALA A 127 0.65 0.12 -8.65
C ALA A 127 2.00 0.81 -8.40
N LEU A 128 2.28 1.26 -7.16
CA LEU A 128 3.57 1.83 -6.76
C LEU A 128 4.74 0.86 -6.99
N ALA A 129 4.55 -0.43 -6.74
CA ALA A 129 5.57 -1.43 -7.00
C ALA A 129 5.85 -1.63 -8.51
N GLY A 130 4.92 -1.22 -9.37
CA GLY A 130 5.06 -1.24 -10.83
C GLY A 130 5.95 -0.14 -11.39
N ILE A 131 6.24 0.93 -10.63
CA ILE A 131 7.06 2.07 -11.04
C ILE A 131 8.25 2.31 -10.10
N PRO A 132 9.25 1.41 -10.08
CA PRO A 132 10.32 1.40 -9.08
C PRO A 132 11.21 2.66 -9.11
N ARG A 133 11.22 3.40 -10.21
CA ARG A 133 11.95 4.66 -10.37
C ARG A 133 11.14 5.91 -10.01
N GLY A 134 9.87 5.72 -9.61
CA GLY A 134 8.95 6.82 -9.35
C GLY A 134 8.16 7.23 -10.60
N GLY A 135 7.41 8.30 -10.47
CA GLY A 135 6.53 8.81 -11.53
C GLY A 135 5.24 9.41 -11.00
N VAL A 136 4.16 9.22 -11.72
CA VAL A 136 2.82 9.73 -11.34
C VAL A 136 1.88 8.56 -11.12
N VAL A 137 1.15 8.58 -10.01
CA VAL A 137 0.09 7.61 -9.74
C VAL A 137 -1.23 8.35 -9.67
N THR A 138 -2.18 7.94 -10.51
CA THR A 138 -3.55 8.48 -10.52
C THR A 138 -4.49 7.45 -9.90
N VAL A 139 -5.28 7.90 -8.92
CA VAL A 139 -6.33 7.11 -8.28
C VAL A 139 -7.67 7.69 -8.67
N SER A 140 -8.55 6.88 -9.25
CA SER A 140 -9.89 7.30 -9.68
C SER A 140 -10.94 6.24 -9.37
N THR A 141 -12.20 6.69 -9.31
CA THR A 141 -13.36 5.80 -9.21
C THR A 141 -14.38 6.22 -10.25
N GLU A 142 -15.08 5.24 -10.86
CA GLU A 142 -16.14 5.49 -11.82
C GLU A 142 -17.31 4.53 -11.53
N GLY A 143 -18.39 5.07 -10.98
CA GLY A 143 -19.46 4.24 -10.41
C GLY A 143 -18.89 3.28 -9.37
N ASP A 144 -19.11 1.98 -9.55
CA ASP A 144 -18.58 0.92 -8.67
C ASP A 144 -17.15 0.50 -9.02
N ASN A 145 -16.57 1.02 -10.08
CA ASN A 145 -15.23 0.64 -10.51
C ASN A 145 -14.17 1.47 -9.78
N LEU A 146 -13.06 0.81 -9.44
CA LEU A 146 -11.88 1.42 -8.85
C LEU A 146 -10.72 1.29 -9.83
N ALA A 147 -9.91 2.34 -9.98
CA ALA A 147 -8.75 2.31 -10.86
C ALA A 147 -7.56 3.04 -10.24
N VAL A 148 -6.38 2.43 -10.37
CA VAL A 148 -5.10 3.03 -10.01
C VAL A 148 -4.16 2.84 -11.19
N ARG A 149 -3.67 3.95 -11.76
CA ARG A 149 -2.71 3.97 -12.87
C ARG A 149 -1.40 4.54 -12.39
N ALA A 150 -0.32 3.80 -12.59
CA ALA A 150 1.02 4.22 -12.24
C ALA A 150 1.85 4.38 -13.52
N LYS A 151 2.20 5.62 -13.84
CA LYS A 151 3.02 5.97 -15.00
C LYS A 151 4.42 6.35 -14.54
N GLY A 152 5.43 5.68 -15.09
CA GLY A 152 6.81 5.95 -14.74
C GLY A 152 7.81 5.25 -15.64
N GLU A 153 9.05 5.73 -15.61
CA GLU A 153 10.14 5.11 -16.37
C GLU A 153 10.39 3.68 -15.91
N ARG A 154 10.48 2.74 -16.86
CA ARG A 154 10.63 1.30 -16.63
C ARG A 154 9.49 0.69 -15.82
N ALA A 155 8.28 1.17 -16.07
CA ALA A 155 7.09 0.53 -15.52
C ALA A 155 7.05 -0.96 -15.92
N LYS A 156 6.71 -1.81 -14.96
CA LYS A 156 6.67 -3.26 -15.20
C LYS A 156 5.74 -3.97 -14.23
N ILE A 157 5.21 -5.08 -14.65
CA ILE A 157 4.50 -6.02 -13.78
C ILE A 157 5.49 -7.07 -13.28
N ASN A 158 5.52 -7.28 -11.97
CA ASN A 158 6.26 -8.38 -11.35
C ASN A 158 5.41 -9.65 -11.46
N GLU A 159 5.95 -10.72 -12.06
CA GLU A 159 5.24 -11.99 -12.30
C GLU A 159 4.73 -12.62 -11.00
N ALA A 160 5.53 -12.61 -9.93
CA ALA A 160 5.12 -13.16 -8.64
C ALA A 160 3.95 -12.38 -8.03
N MET A 161 3.92 -11.04 -8.21
CA MET A 161 2.79 -10.22 -7.79
C MET A 161 1.54 -10.51 -8.63
N ALA A 162 1.68 -10.65 -9.95
CA ALA A 162 0.58 -11.01 -10.85
C ALA A 162 -0.01 -12.37 -10.46
N SER A 163 0.84 -13.38 -10.24
CA SER A 163 0.40 -14.72 -9.82
C SER A 163 -0.29 -14.74 -8.46
N ALA A 164 0.17 -13.91 -7.51
CA ALA A 164 -0.50 -13.78 -6.21
C ALA A 164 -1.87 -13.08 -6.33
N LEU A 165 -2.00 -12.16 -7.27
CA LEU A 165 -3.21 -11.39 -7.52
C LEU A 165 -4.26 -12.22 -8.28
N ASP A 166 -3.86 -13.01 -9.28
CA ASP A 166 -4.78 -13.88 -10.04
C ASP A 166 -5.05 -15.23 -9.34
N GLY A 167 -4.28 -15.56 -8.31
CA GLY A 167 -4.49 -16.75 -7.48
C GLY A 167 -3.78 -18.02 -7.99
N THR A 168 -2.82 -17.87 -8.90
CA THR A 168 -2.00 -18.98 -9.40
C THR A 168 -0.69 -19.17 -8.61
N ALA A 169 -0.37 -18.24 -7.69
CA ALA A 169 0.82 -18.34 -6.85
C ALA A 169 0.82 -19.57 -5.95
N ASP A 170 1.99 -20.17 -5.78
CA ASP A 170 2.22 -21.16 -4.72
C ASP A 170 2.18 -20.48 -3.35
N LEU A 171 1.16 -20.81 -2.55
CA LEU A 171 0.94 -20.19 -1.24
C LEU A 171 2.07 -20.48 -0.23
N THR A 172 2.87 -21.52 -0.45
CA THR A 172 4.03 -21.85 0.41
C THR A 172 5.19 -20.89 0.21
N THR A 173 5.19 -20.12 -0.88
CA THR A 173 6.23 -19.13 -1.22
C THR A 173 5.81 -17.70 -0.87
N LEU A 174 4.60 -17.49 -0.36
CA LEU A 174 4.13 -16.16 0.01
C LEU A 174 4.91 -15.62 1.21
N ASP A 175 5.54 -14.48 1.02
CA ASP A 175 6.24 -13.71 2.04
C ASP A 175 5.50 -12.40 2.38
N ALA A 176 6.08 -11.58 3.24
CA ALA A 176 5.54 -10.28 3.63
C ALA A 176 5.40 -9.28 2.46
N ARG A 177 6.03 -9.52 1.30
CA ARG A 177 5.91 -8.67 0.10
C ARG A 177 4.77 -9.15 -0.80
N LEU A 178 4.64 -10.47 -0.94
CA LEU A 178 3.64 -11.10 -1.82
C LEU A 178 2.28 -11.29 -1.14
N VAL A 179 2.20 -11.20 0.18
CA VAL A 179 0.91 -11.27 0.90
C VAL A 179 -0.04 -10.14 0.50
N GLN A 180 0.48 -8.99 0.11
CA GLN A 180 -0.33 -7.82 -0.19
C GLN A 180 -1.17 -7.97 -1.48
N PRO A 181 -0.66 -8.40 -2.65
CA PRO A 181 -1.51 -8.70 -3.80
C PRO A 181 -2.49 -9.86 -3.53
N TYR A 182 -2.09 -10.89 -2.78
CA TYR A 182 -2.98 -11.96 -2.33
C TYR A 182 -4.15 -11.38 -1.48
N TYR A 183 -3.84 -10.50 -0.52
CA TYR A 183 -4.85 -9.85 0.32
C TYR A 183 -5.77 -8.92 -0.50
N ALA A 184 -5.23 -8.17 -1.47
CA ALA A 184 -6.03 -7.34 -2.36
C ALA A 184 -7.05 -8.17 -3.16
N ARG A 185 -6.68 -9.37 -3.63
CA ARG A 185 -7.61 -10.31 -4.28
C ARG A 185 -8.75 -10.72 -3.34
N MET A 186 -8.44 -11.00 -2.07
CA MET A 186 -9.47 -11.34 -1.08
C MET A 186 -10.41 -10.17 -0.80
N LEU A 187 -9.88 -8.94 -0.73
CA LEU A 187 -10.69 -7.73 -0.57
C LEU A 187 -11.59 -7.49 -1.77
N ALA A 188 -11.09 -7.71 -2.99
CA ALA A 188 -11.88 -7.59 -4.22
C ALA A 188 -13.05 -8.58 -4.20
N ALA A 189 -12.81 -9.84 -3.87
CA ALA A 189 -13.87 -10.84 -3.75
C ALA A 189 -14.90 -10.45 -2.67
N ALA A 190 -14.46 -9.94 -1.51
CA ALA A 190 -15.34 -9.47 -0.43
C ALA A 190 -16.14 -8.21 -0.81
N ALA A 191 -15.67 -7.43 -1.78
CA ALA A 191 -16.35 -6.26 -2.34
C ALA A 191 -17.16 -6.58 -3.62
N ASN A 192 -17.32 -7.85 -3.99
CA ASN A 192 -17.94 -8.30 -5.24
C ASN A 192 -17.33 -7.65 -6.50
N LYS A 193 -15.98 -7.59 -6.53
CA LYS A 193 -15.23 -7.02 -7.66
C LYS A 193 -14.23 -8.03 -8.20
N THR A 194 -13.93 -7.89 -9.49
CA THR A 194 -12.83 -8.60 -10.15
C THR A 194 -11.63 -7.66 -10.27
N LEU A 195 -10.47 -8.12 -9.78
CA LEU A 195 -9.23 -7.35 -9.76
C LEU A 195 -8.34 -7.74 -10.94
N HIS A 196 -7.84 -6.75 -11.68
CA HIS A 196 -6.95 -6.93 -12.82
C HIS A 196 -5.73 -6.03 -12.70
N MET A 197 -4.58 -6.53 -13.22
CA MET A 197 -3.34 -5.76 -13.34
C MET A 197 -2.79 -5.95 -14.75
N VAL A 198 -2.61 -4.86 -15.49
CA VAL A 198 -2.18 -4.90 -16.90
C VAL A 198 -1.16 -3.79 -17.19
N MET A 199 -0.30 -4.01 -18.20
CA MET A 199 0.43 -2.92 -18.84
C MET A 199 -0.54 -2.23 -19.80
N GLU A 200 -0.95 -1.02 -19.48
CA GLU A 200 -1.85 -0.20 -20.32
C GLU A 200 -1.05 0.46 -21.47
N SER A 201 0.25 0.73 -21.21
CA SER A 201 1.25 1.18 -22.20
C SER A 201 2.65 0.72 -21.77
N GLU A 202 3.69 1.09 -22.53
CA GLU A 202 5.10 0.76 -22.20
C GLU A 202 5.57 1.35 -20.86
N ASP A 203 4.96 2.46 -20.44
CA ASP A 203 5.33 3.22 -19.24
C ASP A 203 4.22 3.26 -18.16
N THR A 204 3.11 2.54 -18.36
CA THR A 204 1.93 2.64 -17.47
C THR A 204 1.43 1.26 -17.06
N VAL A 205 1.42 1.02 -15.74
CA VAL A 205 0.74 -0.11 -15.10
C VAL A 205 -0.62 0.35 -14.62
N ALA A 206 -1.69 -0.38 -14.98
CA ALA A 206 -3.02 -0.17 -14.46
C ALA A 206 -3.45 -1.33 -13.56
N VAL A 207 -4.00 -0.99 -12.39
CA VAL A 207 -4.66 -1.91 -11.47
C VAL A 207 -6.12 -1.48 -11.38
N THR A 208 -7.04 -2.35 -11.79
CA THR A 208 -8.47 -2.03 -11.84
C THR A 208 -9.29 -3.07 -11.08
N ALA A 209 -10.31 -2.62 -10.36
CA ALA A 209 -11.29 -3.48 -9.73
C ALA A 209 -12.68 -3.15 -10.29
N LEU A 210 -13.26 -4.10 -11.02
CA LEU A 210 -14.51 -3.94 -11.73
C LEU A 210 -15.64 -4.64 -10.97
N GLY A 211 -16.79 -3.97 -10.85
CA GLY A 211 -17.98 -4.57 -10.26
C GLY A 211 -18.43 -5.81 -11.05
N ILE A 212 -18.83 -6.88 -10.35
CA ILE A 212 -19.39 -8.07 -10.99
C ILE A 212 -20.85 -7.75 -11.32
N VAL A 213 -21.16 -7.63 -12.63
CA VAL A 213 -22.54 -7.51 -13.08
C VAL A 213 -23.22 -8.86 -12.88
N THR A 214 -24.07 -8.96 -11.87
CA THR A 214 -24.97 -10.13 -11.73
C THR A 214 -26.07 -9.98 -12.78
N VAL A 215 -26.04 -10.81 -13.81
CA VAL A 215 -27.09 -10.92 -14.83
C VAL A 215 -28.25 -11.74 -14.26
#